data_b7c764f4061bd51c971efaa889fa6e0f
#
_entry.id   b7c764f4061bd51c971efaa889fa6e0f
#
_cell.length_a   1.000
_cell.length_b   1.000
_cell.length_c   1.000
_cell.angle_alpha   90.00
_cell.angle_beta   90.00
_cell.angle_gamma   90.00
#
_symmetry.space_group_name_H-M   'P 1'
#
loop_
_entity.id
_entity.type
_entity.pdbx_description
1 polymer ?
#
loop_
_entity_poly.entity_id
_entity_poly.type
_entity_poly.pdbx_seq_one_letter_code
_entity_poly.pdbx_strand_id
1 'polypeptide(L)'
;MPLSQFAVVHERGDTAPLIDSPLVHCYAGKQLVLTYIAREALMDYFRIPGDTKITLQHWNLVVDRNLDAFKRIIESKYERDDWEVLNRLGQSYPKLVVTFQDMQASGEQFSIDVLNLDAGFRPAPR
;
A
#
# COMPACT_ATOMS: atom_id res chain seq x y z
N MET A 1 -10.64 -17.84 -0.67
CA MET A 1 -11.20 -17.21 -1.88
C MET A 1 -10.17 -16.25 -2.45
N PRO A 2 -9.82 -16.38 -3.73
CA PRO A 2 -8.82 -15.49 -4.30
C PRO A 2 -9.34 -14.05 -4.40
N LEU A 3 -8.43 -13.11 -4.24
CA LEU A 3 -8.73 -11.71 -4.39
C LEU A 3 -8.63 -11.31 -5.87
N SER A 4 -9.42 -10.33 -6.27
CA SER A 4 -9.49 -9.88 -7.65
C SER A 4 -9.71 -8.37 -7.74
N GLN A 5 -9.55 -7.84 -8.95
CA GLN A 5 -9.86 -6.44 -9.27
C GLN A 5 -9.08 -5.45 -8.40
N PHE A 6 -7.76 -5.65 -8.30
CA PHE A 6 -6.90 -4.74 -7.55
C PHE A 6 -6.79 -3.40 -8.27
N ALA A 7 -6.94 -2.32 -7.52
CA ALA A 7 -6.79 -0.98 -8.05
C ALA A 7 -6.38 0.00 -6.94
N VAL A 8 -5.44 0.88 -7.27
CA VAL A 8 -5.07 1.98 -6.37
C VAL A 8 -6.16 3.05 -6.44
N VAL A 9 -6.56 3.56 -5.28
CA VAL A 9 -7.56 4.61 -5.20
C VAL A 9 -6.86 5.96 -5.25
N HIS A 10 -6.89 6.62 -6.41
CA HIS A 10 -6.18 7.88 -6.62
C HIS A 10 -6.91 9.08 -6.05
N GLU A 11 -8.23 9.06 -6.04
CA GLU A 11 -9.04 10.14 -5.49
C GLU A 11 -9.81 9.63 -4.30
N ARG A 12 -9.49 10.16 -3.12
CA ARG A 12 -10.12 9.74 -1.88
C ARG A 12 -10.87 10.90 -1.28
N GLY A 13 -12.15 10.67 -1.02
CA GLY A 13 -12.98 11.65 -0.32
C GLY A 13 -13.08 11.42 1.17
N ASP A 14 -12.37 10.42 1.68
CA ASP A 14 -12.47 10.05 3.09
C ASP A 14 -11.49 10.85 3.95
N THR A 15 -11.83 10.95 5.22
CA THR A 15 -10.97 11.56 6.22
C THR A 15 -10.55 10.53 7.26
N ALA A 16 -10.61 9.26 6.88
CA ALA A 16 -10.32 8.15 7.79
C ALA A 16 -8.85 8.15 8.19
N PRO A 17 -8.49 7.40 9.25
CA PRO A 17 -7.10 7.20 9.60
C PRO A 17 -6.29 6.71 8.39
N LEU A 18 -5.00 6.99 8.41
CA LEU A 18 -4.08 6.63 7.33
C LEU A 18 -4.36 7.37 6.02
N ILE A 19 -4.88 8.60 6.15
CA ILE A 19 -5.17 9.44 4.98
C ILE A 19 -3.93 9.68 4.11
N ASP A 20 -2.73 9.63 4.70
CA ASP A 20 -1.46 9.82 4.00
C ASP A 20 -0.94 8.55 3.36
N SER A 21 -1.63 7.43 3.55
CA SER A 21 -1.18 6.14 3.06
C SER A 21 -2.01 5.74 1.84
N PRO A 22 -1.36 5.24 0.77
CA PRO A 22 -2.11 4.75 -0.38
C PRO A 22 -3.10 3.66 0.00
N LEU A 23 -4.24 3.67 -0.66
CA LEU A 23 -5.30 2.70 -0.46
C LEU A 23 -5.47 1.87 -1.73
N VAL A 24 -5.48 0.55 -1.58
CA VAL A 24 -5.73 -0.38 -2.66
C VAL A 24 -7.06 -1.07 -2.40
N HIS A 25 -7.96 -1.02 -3.38
CA HIS A 25 -9.21 -1.79 -3.34
C HIS A 25 -9.01 -3.13 -4.04
N CYS A 26 -9.61 -4.17 -3.50
CA CYS A 26 -9.76 -5.43 -4.21
C CYS A 26 -11.03 -6.13 -3.69
N TYR A 27 -11.34 -7.28 -4.23
CA TYR A 27 -12.57 -7.98 -3.88
C TYR A 27 -12.30 -9.44 -3.56
N ALA A 28 -12.92 -9.91 -2.48
CA ALA A 28 -13.04 -11.34 -2.19
C ALA A 28 -14.47 -11.71 -2.59
N GLY A 29 -14.65 -12.24 -3.81
CA GLY A 29 -15.98 -12.39 -4.38
C GLY A 29 -16.64 -11.03 -4.55
N LYS A 30 -17.74 -10.80 -3.84
CA LYS A 30 -18.44 -9.50 -3.86
C LYS A 30 -18.06 -8.60 -2.70
N GLN A 31 -17.23 -9.09 -1.78
CA GLN A 31 -16.83 -8.32 -0.61
C GLN A 31 -15.64 -7.41 -0.94
N LEU A 32 -15.84 -6.12 -0.78
CA LEU A 32 -14.76 -5.15 -0.93
C LEU A 32 -13.74 -5.33 0.21
N VAL A 33 -12.47 -5.37 -0.16
CA VAL A 33 -11.35 -5.48 0.78
C VAL A 33 -10.51 -4.23 0.63
N LEU A 34 -10.18 -3.60 1.76
CA LEU A 34 -9.43 -2.35 1.79
C LEU A 34 -8.03 -2.62 2.32
N THR A 35 -7.01 -2.22 1.56
CA THR A 35 -5.62 -2.37 1.99
C THR A 35 -4.92 -1.02 1.96
N TYR A 36 -4.42 -0.59 3.10
CA TYR A 36 -3.58 0.60 3.19
C TYR A 36 -2.12 0.19 3.12
N ILE A 37 -1.37 0.87 2.25
CA ILE A 37 0.08 0.70 2.23
C ILE A 37 0.64 1.78 3.13
N ALA A 38 1.13 1.42 4.31
CA ALA A 38 1.55 2.40 5.30
C ALA A 38 2.63 3.32 4.73
N ARG A 39 2.43 4.64 4.85
CA ARG A 39 3.39 5.62 4.37
C ARG A 39 4.76 5.39 5.00
N GLU A 40 4.78 5.11 6.29
CA GLU A 40 6.01 4.85 7.02
C GLU A 40 6.75 3.63 6.46
N ALA A 41 6.00 2.62 6.02
CA ALA A 41 6.60 1.43 5.41
C ALA A 41 7.33 1.78 4.12
N LEU A 42 6.73 2.65 3.30
CA LEU A 42 7.34 3.10 2.06
C LEU A 42 8.57 3.94 2.32
N MET A 43 8.48 4.88 3.27
CA MET A 43 9.61 5.73 3.65
C MET A 43 10.77 4.90 4.16
N ASP A 44 10.48 3.93 5.01
CA ASP A 44 11.52 3.08 5.61
C ASP A 44 12.13 2.13 4.59
N TYR A 45 11.31 1.54 3.74
CA TYR A 45 11.80 0.59 2.73
C TYR A 45 12.79 1.26 1.78
N PHE A 46 12.45 2.45 1.28
CA PHE A 46 13.30 3.17 0.34
C PHE A 46 14.34 4.06 1.03
N ARG A 47 14.34 4.08 2.38
CA ARG A 47 15.25 4.89 3.19
C ARG A 47 15.20 6.37 2.83
N ILE A 48 13.98 6.88 2.73
CA ILE A 48 13.75 8.28 2.37
C ILE A 48 13.88 9.12 3.64
N PRO A 49 14.68 10.20 3.61
CA PRO A 49 14.76 11.10 4.76
C PRO A 49 13.39 11.68 5.12
N GLY A 50 13.11 11.80 6.42
CA GLY A 50 11.80 12.20 6.89
C GLY A 50 11.35 13.60 6.47
N ASP A 51 12.31 14.46 6.09
CA ASP A 51 12.01 15.81 5.61
C ASP A 51 11.77 15.88 4.10
N THR A 52 11.91 14.76 3.39
CA THR A 52 11.64 14.70 1.96
C THR A 52 10.13 14.78 1.73
N LYS A 53 9.70 15.68 0.87
CA LYS A 53 8.28 15.91 0.62
C LYS A 53 7.81 15.05 -0.53
N ILE A 54 7.13 13.96 -0.18
CA ILE A 54 6.49 13.08 -1.15
C ILE A 54 5.01 13.07 -0.81
N THR A 55 4.18 13.47 -1.77
CA THR A 55 2.74 13.58 -1.57
C THR A 55 2.06 12.22 -1.67
N LEU A 56 0.80 12.16 -1.24
CA LEU A 56 -0.01 10.96 -1.41
C LEU A 56 -0.11 10.57 -2.88
N GLN A 57 -0.27 11.54 -3.77
CA GLN A 57 -0.34 11.28 -5.21
C GLN A 57 0.94 10.61 -5.71
N HIS A 58 2.09 11.06 -5.24
CA HIS A 58 3.35 10.43 -5.59
C HIS A 58 3.42 8.99 -5.09
N TRP A 59 3.01 8.76 -3.84
CA TRP A 59 3.01 7.40 -3.32
C TRP A 59 2.01 6.50 -4.05
N ASN A 60 0.87 7.05 -4.48
CA ASN A 60 -0.08 6.31 -5.31
C ASN A 60 0.57 5.82 -6.60
N LEU A 61 1.40 6.65 -7.23
CA LEU A 61 2.13 6.24 -8.43
C LEU A 61 3.13 5.12 -8.13
N VAL A 62 3.81 5.19 -6.99
CA VAL A 62 4.74 4.14 -6.57
C VAL A 62 4.00 2.81 -6.38
N VAL A 63 2.84 2.84 -5.73
CA VAL A 63 2.06 1.63 -5.50
C VAL A 63 1.53 1.07 -6.83
N ASP A 64 1.05 1.94 -7.72
CA ASP A 64 0.63 1.49 -9.06
C ASP A 64 1.77 0.81 -9.82
N ARG A 65 2.96 1.41 -9.76
CA ARG A 65 4.14 0.87 -10.44
C ARG A 65 4.53 -0.50 -9.93
N ASN A 66 4.26 -0.77 -8.66
CA ASN A 66 4.63 -2.00 -7.97
C ASN A 66 3.43 -2.86 -7.61
N LEU A 67 2.31 -2.68 -8.32
CA LEU A 67 1.05 -3.28 -7.91
C LEU A 67 1.12 -4.81 -7.85
N ASP A 68 1.82 -5.44 -8.78
CA ASP A 68 1.93 -6.89 -8.79
C ASP A 68 2.59 -7.43 -7.51
N ALA A 69 3.64 -6.75 -7.04
CA ALA A 69 4.30 -7.14 -5.80
C ALA A 69 3.37 -6.95 -4.60
N PHE A 70 2.65 -5.83 -4.57
CA PHE A 70 1.69 -5.59 -3.48
C PHE A 70 0.54 -6.56 -3.51
N LYS A 71 0.06 -6.97 -4.70
CA LYS A 71 -0.96 -8.01 -4.80
C LYS A 71 -0.56 -9.27 -4.06
N ARG A 72 0.66 -9.72 -4.25
CA ARG A 72 1.15 -10.95 -3.60
C ARG A 72 1.18 -10.82 -2.09
N ILE A 73 1.60 -9.65 -1.59
CA ILE A 73 1.60 -9.38 -0.16
C ILE A 73 0.17 -9.38 0.38
N ILE A 74 -0.73 -8.69 -0.30
CA ILE A 74 -2.13 -8.58 0.11
C ILE A 74 -2.79 -9.94 0.14
N GLU A 75 -2.59 -10.74 -0.89
CA GLU A 75 -3.15 -12.09 -0.95
C GLU A 75 -2.64 -12.96 0.20
N SER A 76 -1.35 -12.89 0.48
CA SER A 76 -0.76 -13.66 1.58
C SER A 76 -1.33 -13.23 2.93
N LYS A 77 -1.44 -11.92 3.17
CA LYS A 77 -2.01 -11.41 4.43
C LYS A 77 -3.47 -11.83 4.57
N TYR A 78 -4.23 -11.73 3.50
CA TYR A 78 -5.65 -12.09 3.52
C TYR A 78 -5.84 -13.57 3.85
N GLU A 79 -5.04 -14.43 3.25
CA GLU A 79 -5.11 -15.88 3.48
C GLU A 79 -4.73 -16.27 4.91
N ARG A 80 -3.85 -15.49 5.56
CA ARG A 80 -3.45 -15.72 6.94
C ARG A 80 -4.41 -15.09 7.95
N ASP A 81 -5.51 -14.50 7.48
CA ASP A 81 -6.44 -13.74 8.32
C ASP A 81 -5.76 -12.58 9.04
N ASP A 82 -4.72 -12.02 8.43
CA ASP A 82 -3.98 -10.89 8.99
C ASP A 82 -4.66 -9.59 8.57
N TRP A 83 -5.86 -9.38 9.09
CA TRP A 83 -6.67 -8.20 8.82
C TRP A 83 -7.67 -7.99 9.97
N GLU A 84 -8.20 -6.80 10.03
CA GLU A 84 -9.21 -6.44 11.01
C GLU A 84 -10.46 -5.94 10.30
N VAL A 85 -11.55 -5.78 11.05
CA VAL A 85 -12.81 -5.28 10.49
C VAL A 85 -12.84 -3.77 10.61
N LEU A 86 -13.10 -3.10 9.49
CA LEU A 86 -13.35 -1.66 9.45
C LEU A 86 -14.84 -1.45 9.23
N ASN A 87 -15.47 -0.71 10.16
CA ASN A 87 -16.90 -0.39 10.06
C ASN A 87 -17.04 1.05 9.57
N ARG A 88 -17.72 1.22 8.43
CA ARG A 88 -17.98 2.55 7.87
C ARG A 88 -19.38 2.60 7.28
N LEU A 89 -20.11 3.64 7.64
CA LEU A 89 -21.44 3.91 7.08
C LEU A 89 -22.36 2.69 7.15
N GLY A 90 -22.30 1.98 8.26
CA GLY A 90 -23.16 0.82 8.49
C GLY A 90 -22.71 -0.46 7.80
N GLN A 91 -21.54 -0.44 7.15
CA GLN A 91 -20.99 -1.61 6.48
C GLN A 91 -19.65 -2.00 7.09
N SER A 92 -19.32 -3.29 6.98
CA SER A 92 -18.07 -3.83 7.51
C SER A 92 -17.20 -4.33 6.36
N TYR A 93 -15.92 -4.01 6.45
CA TYR A 93 -14.94 -4.38 5.43
C TYR A 93 -13.71 -4.99 6.07
N PRO A 94 -13.11 -6.03 5.45
CA PRO A 94 -11.75 -6.42 5.83
C PRO A 94 -10.78 -5.27 5.53
N LYS A 95 -9.95 -4.94 6.49
CA LYS A 95 -8.94 -3.90 6.38
C LYS A 95 -7.57 -4.48 6.64
N LEU A 96 -6.68 -4.36 5.67
CA LEU A 96 -5.30 -4.78 5.79
C LEU A 96 -4.40 -3.55 5.82
N VAL A 97 -3.27 -3.68 6.50
CA VAL A 97 -2.23 -2.65 6.47
C VAL A 97 -0.92 -3.34 6.10
N VAL A 98 -0.31 -2.90 5.01
CA VAL A 98 1.00 -3.40 4.60
C VAL A 98 2.06 -2.58 5.33
N THR A 99 2.88 -3.27 6.12
CA THR A 99 3.92 -2.68 6.94
C THR A 99 5.30 -2.86 6.29
N PHE A 100 6.32 -2.23 6.87
CA PHE A 100 7.69 -2.43 6.44
C PHE A 100 8.10 -3.90 6.53
N GLN A 101 7.73 -4.57 7.62
CA GLN A 101 8.03 -5.99 7.78
C GLN A 101 7.40 -6.83 6.68
N ASP A 102 6.18 -6.50 6.29
CA ASP A 102 5.49 -7.19 5.20
C ASP A 102 6.26 -7.06 3.89
N MET A 103 6.71 -5.84 3.58
CA MET A 103 7.47 -5.59 2.35
C MET A 103 8.81 -6.32 2.38
N GLN A 104 9.51 -6.26 3.51
CA GLN A 104 10.81 -6.89 3.66
C GLN A 104 10.72 -8.40 3.60
N ALA A 105 9.76 -8.98 4.31
CA ALA A 105 9.58 -10.43 4.38
C ALA A 105 9.10 -11.03 3.07
N SER A 106 8.48 -10.23 2.21
CA SER A 106 7.92 -10.73 0.95
C SER A 106 9.00 -11.19 -0.04
N GLY A 107 10.21 -10.67 0.09
CA GLY A 107 11.27 -10.92 -0.89
C GLY A 107 11.04 -10.23 -2.22
N GLU A 108 9.98 -9.46 -2.37
CA GLU A 108 9.69 -8.73 -3.60
C GLU A 108 10.63 -7.54 -3.75
N GLN A 109 10.82 -7.12 -4.99
CA GLN A 109 11.58 -5.92 -5.28
C GLN A 109 10.63 -4.80 -5.67
N PHE A 110 10.85 -3.64 -5.08
CA PHE A 110 10.03 -2.47 -5.32
C PHE A 110 10.88 -1.36 -5.91
N SER A 111 10.27 -0.57 -6.79
CA SER A 111 10.95 0.52 -7.49
C SER A 111 10.26 1.85 -7.20
N ILE A 112 11.04 2.93 -7.04
CA ILE A 112 10.51 4.28 -6.94
C ILE A 112 10.95 5.13 -8.14
N ASP A 113 11.40 4.50 -9.22
CA ASP A 113 11.87 5.20 -10.42
C ASP A 113 10.80 6.10 -11.04
N VAL A 114 9.53 5.77 -10.82
CA VAL A 114 8.41 6.57 -11.32
C VAL A 114 8.40 8.00 -10.75
N LEU A 115 9.04 8.22 -9.60
CA LEU A 115 9.08 9.54 -8.98
C LEU A 115 10.14 10.45 -9.61
N ASN A 116 11.08 9.88 -10.36
CA ASN A 116 12.14 10.66 -11.00
C ASN A 116 12.84 11.60 -10.02
N LEU A 117 13.25 11.05 -8.89
CA LEU A 117 13.84 11.83 -7.81
C LEU A 117 15.21 12.38 -8.22
N ASP A 118 15.61 13.48 -7.56
CA ASP A 118 16.87 14.16 -7.84
C ASP A 118 18.09 13.27 -7.60
N ALA A 119 19.20 13.63 -8.24
CA ALA A 119 20.44 12.87 -8.14
C ALA A 119 20.97 12.77 -6.71
N GLY A 120 20.57 13.68 -5.82
CA GLY A 120 20.97 13.63 -4.41
C GLY A 120 20.27 12.55 -3.61
N PHE A 121 19.23 11.96 -4.15
CA PHE A 121 18.47 10.92 -3.45
C PHE A 121 18.73 9.57 -4.09
N ARG A 122 19.04 8.57 -3.25
CA ARG A 122 19.20 7.20 -3.71
C ARG A 122 18.63 6.24 -2.68
N PRO A 123 17.67 5.37 -3.08
CA PRO A 123 17.23 4.30 -2.19
C PRO A 123 18.40 3.39 -1.86
N ALA A 124 18.43 2.87 -0.64
CA ALA A 124 19.47 1.94 -0.26
C ALA A 124 19.32 0.62 -1.02
N PRO A 125 20.42 -0.04 -1.38
CA PRO A 125 20.31 -1.37 -1.99
C PRO A 125 19.71 -2.37 -1.02
N ARG A 126 19.04 -3.36 -1.57
CA ARG A 126 18.41 -4.43 -0.81
C ARG A 126 19.11 -5.75 -1.04
#